data_58aa7815f71ee71a893f03630cb21db8
#
_entry.id   58aa7815f71ee71a893f03630cb21db8
#
_cell.length_a   1.000
_cell.length_b   1.000
_cell.length_c   1.000
_cell.angle_alpha   90.00
_cell.angle_beta   90.00
_cell.angle_gamma   90.00
#
_symmetry.space_group_name_H-M   'P 1'
#
loop_
_entity.id
_entity.type
_entity.pdbx_description
1 polymer ?
#
loop_
_entity_poly.entity_id
_entity_poly.type
_entity_poly.pdbx_seq_one_letter_code
_entity_poly.pdbx_strand_id
1 'polypeptide(L)'
;MQTKSCLIVDDSRTVRSIASNILSDLDFTPIEAENGAEALEICRAQMPDAILMDWHMPVMNGLDCLLELRKMPGGEQPVVVFCTTENDVEHITQAVSAGANEFIMKPFDNEIVRCKFESVGLI
;
A
#
# COMPACT_ATOMS: atom_id res chain seq x y z
N MET A 1 -16.57 -4.27 -16.91
CA MET A 1 -16.04 -3.41 -15.83
C MET A 1 -14.60 -3.78 -15.55
N GLN A 2 -13.75 -2.80 -15.41
CA GLN A 2 -12.35 -3.04 -15.07
C GLN A 2 -12.20 -3.20 -13.56
N THR A 3 -11.49 -4.24 -13.17
CA THR A 3 -11.13 -4.47 -11.77
C THR A 3 -9.99 -3.54 -11.40
N LYS A 4 -10.08 -2.92 -10.23
CA LYS A 4 -9.01 -2.09 -9.71
C LYS A 4 -7.84 -2.95 -9.25
N SER A 5 -6.62 -2.45 -9.41
CA SER A 5 -5.43 -3.13 -8.96
C SER A 5 -4.92 -2.55 -7.64
N CYS A 6 -4.34 -3.41 -6.82
CA CYS A 6 -3.71 -3.00 -5.57
C CYS A 6 -2.34 -3.66 -5.44
N LEU A 7 -1.33 -2.83 -5.31
CA LEU A 7 0.04 -3.30 -5.11
C LEU A 7 0.28 -3.51 -3.61
N ILE A 8 0.77 -4.69 -3.26
CA ILE A 8 1.13 -5.04 -1.89
C ILE A 8 2.64 -4.99 -1.78
N VAL A 9 3.16 -4.10 -0.94
CA VAL A 9 4.60 -3.93 -0.75
C VAL A 9 4.95 -4.33 0.67
N ASP A 10 5.57 -5.49 0.83
CA ASP A 10 5.93 -6.05 2.13
C ASP A 10 7.04 -7.08 1.92
N ASP A 11 8.04 -7.10 2.80
CA ASP A 11 9.13 -8.07 2.70
C ASP A 11 8.72 -9.47 3.18
N SER A 12 7.59 -9.60 3.85
CA SER A 12 7.08 -10.88 4.32
C SER A 12 6.19 -11.54 3.27
N ARG A 13 6.62 -12.68 2.76
CA ARG A 13 5.82 -13.46 1.81
C ARG A 13 4.48 -13.87 2.41
N THR A 14 4.47 -14.23 3.71
CA THR A 14 3.25 -14.63 4.41
C THR A 14 2.25 -13.48 4.45
N VAL A 15 2.71 -12.28 4.79
CA VAL A 15 1.84 -11.10 4.83
C VAL A 15 1.29 -10.79 3.43
N ARG A 16 2.16 -10.87 2.39
CA ARG A 16 1.70 -10.65 1.01
C ARG A 16 0.62 -11.65 0.60
N SER A 17 0.78 -12.92 0.97
CA SER A 17 -0.23 -13.94 0.66
C SER A 17 -1.57 -13.64 1.34
N ILE A 18 -1.54 -13.26 2.61
CA ILE A 18 -2.74 -12.91 3.36
C ILE A 18 -3.43 -11.70 2.72
N ALA A 19 -2.66 -10.66 2.44
CA ALA A 19 -3.20 -9.45 1.82
C ALA A 19 -3.76 -9.72 0.43
N SER A 20 -3.07 -10.56 -0.36
CA SER A 20 -3.51 -10.94 -1.69
C SER A 20 -4.87 -11.62 -1.67
N ASN A 21 -5.09 -12.54 -0.72
CA ASN A 21 -6.37 -13.20 -0.56
C ASN A 21 -7.48 -12.22 -0.16
N ILE A 22 -7.17 -11.31 0.76
CA ILE A 22 -8.13 -10.28 1.18
C ILE A 22 -8.53 -9.41 -0.01
N LEU A 23 -7.55 -8.96 -0.79
CA LEU A 23 -7.82 -8.10 -1.94
C LEU A 23 -8.64 -8.81 -3.01
N SER A 24 -8.35 -10.09 -3.25
CA SER A 24 -9.13 -10.89 -4.20
C SER A 24 -10.59 -11.01 -3.74
N ASP A 25 -10.81 -11.16 -2.44
CA ASP A 25 -12.16 -11.22 -1.88
C ASP A 25 -12.90 -9.89 -2.03
N LEU A 26 -12.17 -8.78 -2.12
CA LEU A 26 -12.74 -7.45 -2.33
C LEU A 26 -12.79 -7.04 -3.81
N ASP A 27 -12.55 -8.00 -4.70
CA ASP A 27 -12.57 -7.80 -6.16
C ASP A 27 -11.46 -6.89 -6.67
N PHE A 28 -10.32 -6.86 -5.99
CA PHE A 28 -9.12 -6.19 -6.48
C PHE A 28 -8.20 -7.22 -7.13
N THR A 29 -7.41 -6.77 -8.11
CA THR A 29 -6.33 -7.57 -8.69
C THR A 29 -5.07 -7.30 -7.87
N PRO A 30 -4.57 -8.27 -7.08
CA PRO A 30 -3.39 -8.05 -6.27
C PRO A 30 -2.11 -8.17 -7.09
N ILE A 31 -1.14 -7.30 -6.79
CA ILE A 31 0.21 -7.32 -7.36
C ILE A 31 1.14 -7.24 -6.17
N GLU A 32 2.25 -7.98 -6.18
CA GLU A 32 3.16 -8.07 -5.04
C GLU A 32 4.55 -7.51 -5.35
N ALA A 33 5.13 -6.83 -4.36
CA ALA A 33 6.51 -6.38 -4.38
C ALA A 33 7.16 -6.66 -3.02
N GLU A 34 8.44 -6.99 -3.01
CA GLU A 34 9.17 -7.35 -1.79
C GLU A 34 9.78 -6.15 -1.07
N ASN A 35 9.94 -5.04 -1.77
CA ASN A 35 10.54 -3.83 -1.20
C ASN A 35 10.13 -2.61 -2.02
N GLY A 36 10.52 -1.43 -1.53
CA GLY A 36 10.15 -0.18 -2.18
C GLY A 36 10.74 0.00 -3.57
N ALA A 37 11.95 -0.49 -3.81
CA ALA A 37 12.59 -0.35 -5.12
C ALA A 37 11.83 -1.14 -6.18
N GLU A 38 11.45 -2.38 -5.85
CA GLU A 38 10.65 -3.22 -6.74
C GLU A 38 9.27 -2.61 -6.98
N ALA A 39 8.67 -2.04 -5.93
CA ALA A 39 7.38 -1.36 -6.04
C ALA A 39 7.44 -0.20 -7.04
N LEU A 40 8.50 0.59 -7.00
CA LEU A 40 8.66 1.71 -7.93
C LEU A 40 8.80 1.26 -9.38
N GLU A 41 9.51 0.14 -9.60
CA GLU A 41 9.62 -0.44 -10.95
C GLU A 41 8.26 -0.86 -11.48
N ILE A 42 7.45 -1.49 -10.64
CA ILE A 42 6.10 -1.90 -11.00
C ILE A 42 5.25 -0.67 -11.34
N CYS A 43 5.34 0.38 -10.52
CA CYS A 43 4.58 1.61 -10.74
C CYS A 43 4.99 2.31 -12.05
N ARG A 44 6.27 2.25 -12.42
CA ARG A 44 6.72 2.82 -13.69
C ARG A 44 6.13 2.09 -14.88
N ALA A 45 5.98 0.78 -14.76
CA ALA A 45 5.41 -0.03 -15.83
C ALA A 45 3.89 0.15 -15.93
N GLN A 46 3.21 0.15 -14.79
CA GLN A 46 1.76 0.33 -14.73
C GLN A 46 1.37 0.81 -13.33
N MET A 47 0.86 2.03 -13.24
CA MET A 47 0.47 2.63 -11.97
C MET A 47 -0.77 1.91 -11.40
N PRO A 48 -0.70 1.37 -10.17
CA PRO A 48 -1.86 0.72 -9.56
C PRO A 48 -2.87 1.76 -9.06
N ASP A 49 -4.09 1.29 -8.78
CA ASP A 49 -5.14 2.14 -8.20
C ASP A 49 -4.90 2.38 -6.71
N ALA A 50 -4.33 1.37 -6.03
CA ALA A 50 -4.08 1.44 -4.59
C ALA A 50 -2.77 0.72 -4.25
N ILE A 51 -2.19 1.08 -3.12
CA ILE A 51 -0.97 0.46 -2.61
C ILE A 51 -1.13 0.22 -1.12
N LEU A 52 -0.94 -1.05 -0.70
CA LEU A 52 -0.75 -1.40 0.70
C LEU A 52 0.76 -1.45 0.94
N MET A 53 1.27 -0.56 1.76
CA MET A 53 2.71 -0.35 1.92
C MET A 53 3.16 -0.61 3.34
N ASP A 54 4.08 -1.56 3.53
CA ASP A 54 4.74 -1.75 4.81
C ASP A 54 5.72 -0.61 5.07
N TRP A 55 5.91 -0.25 6.33
CA TRP A 55 6.83 0.83 6.70
C TRP A 55 8.29 0.35 6.68
N HIS A 56 8.57 -0.75 7.38
CA HIS A 56 9.92 -1.28 7.54
C HIS A 56 10.22 -2.36 6.52
N MET A 57 11.08 -2.07 5.56
CA MET A 57 11.49 -3.01 4.52
C MET A 57 12.98 -2.83 4.23
N PRO A 58 13.66 -3.90 3.75
CA PRO A 58 15.05 -3.75 3.30
C PRO A 58 15.10 -2.98 1.99
N VAL A 59 16.27 -2.53 1.62
CA VAL A 59 16.58 -1.81 0.38
C VAL A 59 15.99 -0.40 0.37
N MET A 60 14.67 -0.28 0.51
CA MET A 60 13.99 1.02 0.55
C MET A 60 12.76 0.90 1.44
N ASN A 61 12.66 1.70 2.50
CA ASN A 61 11.51 1.66 3.39
C ASN A 61 10.27 2.31 2.75
N GLY A 62 9.13 2.14 3.42
CA GLY A 62 7.86 2.62 2.87
C GLY A 62 7.78 4.13 2.72
N LEU A 63 8.34 4.89 3.66
CA LEU A 63 8.32 6.35 3.57
C LEU A 63 9.11 6.85 2.36
N ASP A 64 10.34 6.33 2.18
CA ASP A 64 11.16 6.71 1.05
C ASP A 64 10.51 6.32 -0.27
N CYS A 65 9.87 5.14 -0.31
CA CYS A 65 9.14 4.70 -1.48
C CYS A 65 7.98 5.65 -1.80
N LEU A 66 7.22 6.06 -0.80
CA LEU A 66 6.12 7.00 -1.00
C LEU A 66 6.60 8.34 -1.54
N LEU A 67 7.68 8.87 -0.96
CA LEU A 67 8.24 10.14 -1.43
C LEU A 67 8.67 10.07 -2.90
N GLU A 68 9.32 8.99 -3.29
CA GLU A 68 9.72 8.80 -4.69
C GLU A 68 8.51 8.58 -5.59
N LEU A 69 7.52 7.80 -5.13
CA LEU A 69 6.28 7.57 -5.88
C LEU A 69 5.59 8.89 -6.21
N ARG A 70 5.42 9.76 -5.22
CA ARG A 70 4.69 11.01 -5.41
C ARG A 70 5.38 11.98 -6.37
N LYS A 71 6.67 11.78 -6.64
CA LYS A 71 7.41 12.57 -7.64
C LYS A 71 7.28 12.03 -9.07
N MET A 72 6.79 10.80 -9.21
CA MET A 72 6.68 10.17 -10.53
C MET A 72 5.48 10.72 -11.31
N PRO A 73 5.53 10.73 -12.65
CA PRO A 73 4.34 11.06 -13.45
C PRO A 73 3.19 10.11 -13.10
N GLY A 74 2.04 10.68 -12.75
CA GLY A 74 0.88 9.89 -12.30
C GLY A 74 0.99 9.36 -10.89
N GLY A 75 2.09 9.61 -10.20
CA GLY A 75 2.34 9.06 -8.87
C GLY A 75 1.52 9.67 -7.75
N GLU A 76 0.81 10.75 -8.00
CA GLU A 76 -0.12 11.33 -7.02
C GLU A 76 -1.49 10.64 -7.02
N GLN A 77 -1.78 9.81 -8.02
CA GLN A 77 -3.10 9.19 -8.19
C GLN A 77 -3.36 7.99 -7.28
N PRO A 78 -2.40 7.06 -7.07
CA PRO A 78 -2.69 5.90 -6.23
C PRO A 78 -3.06 6.27 -4.82
N VAL A 79 -4.05 5.58 -4.27
CA VAL A 79 -4.35 5.66 -2.84
C VAL A 79 -3.32 4.80 -2.11
N VAL A 80 -2.58 5.40 -1.18
CA VAL A 80 -1.55 4.68 -0.41
C VAL A 80 -2.03 4.49 1.02
N VAL A 81 -2.10 3.23 1.44
CA VAL A 81 -2.48 2.83 2.79
C VAL A 81 -1.27 2.16 3.42
N PHE A 82 -0.72 2.77 4.47
CA PHE A 82 0.40 2.15 5.19
C PHE A 82 -0.09 1.04 6.12
N CYS A 83 0.68 -0.05 6.15
CA CYS A 83 0.45 -1.16 7.07
C CYS A 83 1.62 -1.19 8.06
N THR A 84 1.33 -1.07 9.34
CA THR A 84 2.37 -0.99 10.36
C THR A 84 1.98 -1.77 11.61
N THR A 85 2.99 -2.28 12.32
CA THR A 85 2.79 -2.88 13.65
C THR A 85 2.94 -1.84 14.75
N GLU A 86 3.39 -0.64 14.42
CA GLU A 86 3.64 0.41 15.39
C GLU A 86 2.48 1.39 15.45
N ASN A 87 2.04 1.69 16.66
CA ASN A 87 1.04 2.73 16.89
C ASN A 87 1.77 4.01 17.27
N ASP A 88 2.68 4.43 16.40
CA ASP A 88 3.53 5.59 16.61
C ASP A 88 2.95 6.80 15.88
N VAL A 89 2.51 7.77 16.65
CA VAL A 89 1.92 9.01 16.12
C VAL A 89 2.89 9.73 15.19
N GLU A 90 4.18 9.67 15.49
CA GLU A 90 5.21 10.32 14.66
C GLU A 90 5.27 9.70 13.26
N HIS A 91 5.25 8.36 13.16
CA HIS A 91 5.23 7.68 11.87
C HIS A 91 3.96 8.02 11.08
N ILE A 92 2.83 8.02 11.76
CA ILE A 92 1.54 8.37 11.12
C ILE A 92 1.60 9.79 10.57
N THR A 93 2.11 10.74 11.35
CA THR A 93 2.23 12.13 10.94
C THR A 93 3.15 12.28 9.74
N GLN A 94 4.30 11.59 9.75
CA GLN A 94 5.24 11.59 8.62
C GLN A 94 4.60 11.03 7.36
N ALA A 95 3.86 9.93 7.49
CA ALA A 95 3.20 9.29 6.36
C ALA A 95 2.16 10.22 5.72
N VAL A 96 1.31 10.83 6.53
CA VAL A 96 0.30 11.75 6.03
C VAL A 96 0.94 12.96 5.36
N SER A 97 1.98 13.53 5.97
CA SER A 97 2.71 14.67 5.40
C SER A 97 3.37 14.33 4.06
N ALA A 98 3.77 13.07 3.88
CA ALA A 98 4.39 12.61 2.64
C ALA A 98 3.38 12.25 1.56
N GLY A 99 2.09 12.26 1.86
CA GLY A 99 1.03 12.00 0.89
C GLY A 99 0.35 10.66 1.00
N ALA A 100 0.44 9.98 2.14
CA ALA A 100 -0.34 8.78 2.41
C ALA A 100 -1.80 9.15 2.67
N ASN A 101 -2.71 8.26 2.27
CA ASN A 101 -4.14 8.51 2.41
C ASN A 101 -4.70 7.92 3.71
N GLU A 102 -4.13 6.81 4.18
CA GLU A 102 -4.63 6.14 5.38
C GLU A 102 -3.57 5.18 5.91
N PHE A 103 -3.84 4.56 7.06
CA PHE A 103 -2.98 3.53 7.62
C PHE A 103 -3.82 2.43 8.26
N ILE A 104 -3.23 1.23 8.34
CA ILE A 104 -3.84 0.03 8.94
C ILE A 104 -2.82 -0.58 9.89
N MET A 105 -3.29 -1.04 11.06
CA MET A 105 -2.44 -1.76 12.00
C MET A 105 -2.40 -3.24 11.65
N LYS A 106 -1.24 -3.86 11.76
CA LYS A 106 -1.10 -5.33 11.64
C LYS A 106 -1.34 -5.97 13.01
N PRO A 107 -1.96 -7.14 13.07
CA PRO A 107 -2.55 -7.90 11.98
C PRO A 107 -3.90 -7.31 11.53
N PHE A 108 -4.22 -7.45 10.27
CA PHE A 108 -5.47 -6.96 9.71
C PHE A 108 -6.27 -8.11 9.09
N ASP A 109 -7.57 -7.90 8.90
CA ASP A 109 -8.47 -8.86 8.27
C ASP A 109 -9.27 -8.20 7.15
N ASN A 110 -10.17 -8.97 6.52
CA ASN A 110 -10.98 -8.48 5.41
C ASN A 110 -11.80 -7.25 5.78
N GLU A 111 -12.39 -7.26 6.98
CA GLU A 111 -13.24 -6.17 7.40
C GLU A 111 -12.48 -4.88 7.63
N ILE A 112 -11.30 -4.96 8.25
CA ILE A 112 -10.45 -3.80 8.47
C ILE A 112 -10.02 -3.17 7.15
N VAL A 113 -9.57 -3.99 6.20
CA VAL A 113 -9.16 -3.51 4.89
C VAL A 113 -10.34 -2.89 4.15
N ARG A 114 -11.50 -3.56 4.15
CA ARG A 114 -12.69 -3.04 3.50
C ARG A 114 -13.10 -1.68 4.07
N CYS A 115 -13.14 -1.55 5.39
CA CYS A 115 -13.51 -0.29 6.04
C CYS A 115 -12.56 0.85 5.64
N LYS A 116 -11.26 0.59 5.62
CA LYS A 116 -10.29 1.61 5.21
C LYS A 116 -10.43 1.97 3.74
N PHE A 117 -10.66 0.98 2.89
CA PHE A 117 -10.85 1.22 1.46
C PHE A 117 -12.13 2.01 1.19
N GLU A 118 -13.18 1.77 1.95
CA GLU A 118 -14.40 2.57 1.87
C GLU A 118 -14.12 4.02 2.28
N SER A 119 -13.35 4.22 3.36
CA SER A 119 -13.07 5.56 3.87
C SER A 119 -12.27 6.42 2.91
N VAL A 120 -11.48 5.81 2.02
CA VAL A 120 -10.67 6.54 1.03
C VAL A 120 -11.26 6.50 -0.37
N GLY A 121 -12.47 5.97 -0.51
CA GLY A 121 -13.19 6.01 -1.78
C GLY A 121 -12.80 4.95 -2.80
N LEU A 122 -12.10 3.90 -2.39
CA LEU A 122 -11.74 2.80 -3.29
C LEU A 122 -12.92 1.86 -3.54
N ILE A 123 -13.81 1.74 -2.59
CA ILE A 123 -15.02 0.93 -2.71
C ILE A 123 -16.21 1.61 -2.04
#